data_95101922dc69ab936863a5ce7832cd0e
#
_entry.id   95101922dc69ab936863a5ce7832cd0e
#
_cell.length_a   1.000
_cell.length_b   1.000
_cell.length_c   1.000
_cell.angle_alpha   90.00
_cell.angle_beta   90.00
_cell.angle_gamma   90.00
#
_symmetry.space_group_name_H-M   'P 1'
#
loop_
_entity.id
_entity.type
_entity.pdbx_description
1 polymer ?
#
loop_
_entity_poly.entity_id
_entity_poly.type
_entity_poly.pdbx_seq_one_letter_code
_entity_poly.pdbx_strand_id
1 'polypeptide(L)'
;MAIRRAKKSDIEALAKATGGRVVSNIEGLNKQDLGFAGVVEVRKIGDDEMTFVTDCKNPKAVSVLVRGGSEHVIDEIDRNLADAMGVVSLVFQDGKIVTGGGATEIELALKLRKYAPRVGGREQMAIEAFAQAIEVVPITLAENAGLDVIDTLMGLRKAHTKKGRNQHAGLDAFTGKVVNMKSRNVVEPLRVKTQALSSATDVATMILRIDDVIASKQPEGPASDGDDGMGGMPPGMM
;
A
#
# COMPACT_ATOMS: atom_id res chain seq x y z
N MET A 1 -28.59 -15.20 21.96
CA MET A 1 -27.26 -14.58 22.09
C MET A 1 -27.35 -13.14 21.63
N ALA A 2 -26.80 -12.18 22.35
CA ALA A 2 -26.78 -10.77 21.98
C ALA A 2 -25.36 -10.23 22.10
N ILE A 3 -24.85 -9.60 21.05
CA ILE A 3 -23.51 -9.00 21.02
C ILE A 3 -23.67 -7.50 21.20
N ARG A 4 -22.98 -6.95 22.20
CA ARG A 4 -23.00 -5.52 22.50
C ARG A 4 -21.87 -4.80 21.77
N ARG A 5 -22.08 -3.52 21.42
CA ARG A 5 -21.05 -2.61 20.86
C ARG A 5 -20.39 -3.11 19.59
N ALA A 6 -21.10 -3.85 18.73
CA ALA A 6 -20.60 -4.20 17.42
C ALA A 6 -20.40 -2.92 16.58
N LYS A 7 -19.29 -2.86 15.84
CA LYS A 7 -19.02 -1.75 14.93
C LYS A 7 -20.02 -1.77 13.77
N LYS A 8 -20.38 -0.60 13.25
CA LYS A 8 -21.31 -0.49 12.12
C LYS A 8 -20.86 -1.29 10.91
N SER A 9 -19.56 -1.24 10.59
CA SER A 9 -18.93 -2.03 9.50
C SER A 9 -19.18 -3.53 9.66
N ASP A 10 -19.06 -4.04 10.88
CA ASP A 10 -19.20 -5.47 11.17
C ASP A 10 -20.65 -5.91 11.04
N ILE A 11 -21.60 -5.06 11.49
CA ILE A 11 -23.03 -5.31 11.32
C ILE A 11 -23.41 -5.33 9.85
N GLU A 12 -22.88 -4.40 9.04
CA GLU A 12 -23.12 -4.36 7.60
C GLU A 12 -22.51 -5.57 6.88
N ALA A 13 -21.30 -5.98 7.27
CA ALA A 13 -20.65 -7.19 6.74
C ALA A 13 -21.43 -8.45 7.09
N LEU A 14 -21.92 -8.55 8.36
CA LEU A 14 -22.74 -9.66 8.83
C LEU A 14 -24.07 -9.73 8.06
N ALA A 15 -24.73 -8.59 7.83
CA ALA A 15 -25.95 -8.52 7.04
C ALA A 15 -25.72 -9.01 5.61
N LYS A 16 -24.60 -8.64 4.98
CA LYS A 16 -24.20 -9.12 3.65
C LYS A 16 -23.92 -10.62 3.63
N ALA A 17 -23.27 -11.15 4.67
CA ALA A 17 -22.92 -12.57 4.78
C ALA A 17 -24.15 -13.45 5.01
N THR A 18 -25.08 -13.02 5.87
CA THR A 18 -26.26 -13.80 6.24
C THR A 18 -27.49 -13.55 5.37
N GLY A 19 -27.47 -12.45 4.59
CA GLY A 19 -28.63 -11.99 3.81
C GLY A 19 -29.68 -11.26 4.67
N GLY A 20 -29.36 -10.92 5.92
CA GLY A 20 -30.21 -10.14 6.81
C GLY A 20 -30.19 -8.64 6.46
N ARG A 21 -31.07 -7.88 7.10
CA ARG A 21 -31.16 -6.43 6.97
C ARG A 21 -30.81 -5.75 8.29
N VAL A 22 -30.02 -4.68 8.22
CA VAL A 22 -29.73 -3.85 9.40
C VAL A 22 -30.95 -2.98 9.70
N VAL A 23 -31.46 -3.07 10.92
CA VAL A 23 -32.64 -2.32 11.40
C VAL A 23 -32.22 -1.46 12.59
N SER A 24 -32.59 -0.20 12.57
CA SER A 24 -32.25 0.75 13.65
C SER A 24 -33.23 0.73 14.83
N ASN A 25 -34.45 0.24 14.62
CA ASN A 25 -35.50 0.17 15.65
C ASN A 25 -35.98 -1.27 15.81
N ILE A 26 -35.98 -1.74 17.05
CA ILE A 26 -36.42 -3.10 17.41
C ILE A 26 -37.91 -3.29 17.17
N GLU A 27 -38.74 -2.26 17.36
CA GLU A 27 -40.20 -2.31 17.19
C GLU A 27 -40.60 -2.58 15.71
N GLY A 28 -39.73 -2.24 14.74
CA GLY A 28 -39.97 -2.47 13.31
C GLY A 28 -39.44 -3.80 12.78
N LEU A 29 -38.95 -4.71 13.63
CA LEU A 29 -38.31 -5.95 13.22
C LEU A 29 -39.32 -6.96 12.63
N ASN A 30 -39.11 -7.36 11.40
CA ASN A 30 -39.94 -8.34 10.70
C ASN A 30 -39.15 -9.62 10.37
N LYS A 31 -39.84 -10.72 10.10
CA LYS A 31 -39.22 -11.99 9.70
C LYS A 31 -38.37 -11.86 8.42
N GLN A 32 -38.68 -10.90 7.56
CA GLN A 32 -37.95 -10.63 6.32
C GLN A 32 -36.60 -9.95 6.55
N ASP A 33 -36.37 -9.36 7.72
CA ASP A 33 -35.13 -8.70 8.08
C ASP A 33 -34.08 -9.69 8.65
N LEU A 34 -34.53 -10.93 8.94
CA LEU A 34 -33.66 -11.98 9.48
C LEU A 34 -32.76 -12.57 8.42
N GLY A 35 -31.48 -12.71 8.76
CA GLY A 35 -30.52 -13.48 7.97
C GLY A 35 -30.54 -14.96 8.31
N PHE A 36 -29.76 -15.74 7.57
CA PHE A 36 -29.57 -17.18 7.80
C PHE A 36 -28.09 -17.49 8.04
N ALA A 37 -27.82 -18.24 9.10
CA ALA A 37 -26.52 -18.83 9.39
C ALA A 37 -26.73 -20.29 9.83
N GLY A 38 -25.88 -21.20 9.40
CA GLY A 38 -25.94 -22.60 9.81
C GLY A 38 -25.46 -22.77 11.24
N VAL A 39 -24.37 -22.10 11.58
CA VAL A 39 -23.75 -22.17 12.92
C VAL A 39 -23.43 -20.77 13.43
N VAL A 40 -23.79 -20.50 14.68
CA VAL A 40 -23.38 -19.31 15.43
C VAL A 40 -22.83 -19.79 16.77
N GLU A 41 -21.53 -19.57 16.98
CA GLU A 41 -20.83 -20.03 18.16
C GLU A 41 -19.82 -19.01 18.69
N VAL A 42 -19.52 -19.12 19.97
CA VAL A 42 -18.42 -18.35 20.59
C VAL A 42 -17.25 -19.29 20.79
N ARG A 43 -16.08 -18.91 20.28
CA ARG A 43 -14.82 -19.63 20.50
C ARG A 43 -13.83 -18.71 21.20
N LYS A 44 -13.12 -19.27 22.15
CA LYS A 44 -11.98 -18.60 22.76
C LYS A 44 -10.76 -18.78 21.86
N ILE A 45 -10.15 -17.67 21.42
CA ILE A 45 -8.94 -17.65 20.61
C ILE A 45 -7.89 -16.80 21.35
N GLY A 46 -6.88 -17.45 21.88
CA GLY A 46 -5.98 -16.78 22.82
C GLY A 46 -6.72 -16.41 24.10
N ASP A 47 -6.68 -15.13 24.44
CA ASP A 47 -7.39 -14.59 25.60
C ASP A 47 -8.74 -13.96 25.26
N ASP A 48 -9.06 -13.82 23.97
CA ASP A 48 -10.28 -13.18 23.48
C ASP A 48 -11.39 -14.19 23.17
N GLU A 49 -12.63 -13.83 23.49
CA GLU A 49 -13.82 -14.54 23.05
C GLU A 49 -14.35 -13.93 21.75
N MET A 50 -14.35 -14.72 20.68
CA MET A 50 -14.81 -14.30 19.36
C MET A 50 -16.07 -15.06 18.96
N THR A 51 -17.05 -14.34 18.39
CA THR A 51 -18.26 -14.93 17.83
C THR A 51 -18.07 -15.25 16.37
N PHE A 52 -18.26 -16.53 16.02
CA PHE A 52 -18.21 -17.02 14.65
C PHE A 52 -19.62 -17.25 14.12
N VAL A 53 -19.83 -16.79 12.88
CA VAL A 53 -21.05 -17.01 12.11
C VAL A 53 -20.65 -17.72 10.83
N THR A 54 -20.98 -19.00 10.71
CA THR A 54 -20.55 -19.86 9.59
C THR A 54 -21.73 -20.53 8.89
N ASP A 55 -21.45 -21.21 7.78
CA ASP A 55 -22.41 -21.93 6.96
C ASP A 55 -23.56 -21.07 6.46
N CYS A 56 -23.24 -19.83 6.04
CA CYS A 56 -24.20 -18.96 5.37
C CYS A 56 -24.48 -19.48 3.94
N LYS A 57 -25.76 -19.50 3.53
CA LYS A 57 -26.17 -20.06 2.22
C LYS A 57 -25.55 -19.37 1.00
N ASN A 58 -25.35 -18.05 1.06
CA ASN A 58 -24.80 -17.27 -0.04
C ASN A 58 -24.01 -16.09 0.52
N PRO A 59 -22.83 -16.34 1.10
CA PRO A 59 -22.06 -15.30 1.77
C PRO A 59 -21.51 -14.30 0.75
N LYS A 60 -21.94 -13.04 0.86
CA LYS A 60 -21.40 -11.90 0.06
C LYS A 60 -20.29 -11.15 0.79
N ALA A 61 -19.96 -11.56 1.99
CA ALA A 61 -18.87 -11.04 2.80
C ALA A 61 -18.23 -12.18 3.58
N VAL A 62 -16.91 -12.13 3.72
CA VAL A 62 -16.12 -13.07 4.52
C VAL A 62 -15.16 -12.30 5.40
N SER A 63 -14.78 -12.88 6.53
CA SER A 63 -13.76 -12.34 7.41
C SER A 63 -12.53 -13.24 7.37
N VAL A 64 -11.36 -12.64 7.34
CA VAL A 64 -10.08 -13.35 7.43
C VAL A 64 -9.47 -13.06 8.80
N LEU A 65 -9.31 -14.09 9.62
CA LEU A 65 -8.66 -13.97 10.92
C LEU A 65 -7.17 -14.21 10.77
N VAL A 66 -6.37 -13.16 10.97
CA VAL A 66 -4.91 -13.24 10.95
C VAL A 66 -4.41 -13.52 12.36
N ARG A 67 -3.50 -14.49 12.50
CA ARG A 67 -2.87 -14.85 13.77
C ARG A 67 -1.37 -14.88 13.59
N GLY A 68 -0.64 -14.39 14.58
CA GLY A 68 0.84 -14.35 14.56
C GLY A 68 1.43 -14.37 15.95
N GLY A 69 2.74 -14.57 16.03
CA GLY A 69 3.50 -14.61 17.28
C GLY A 69 3.76 -13.24 17.90
N SER A 70 3.59 -12.15 17.14
CA SER A 70 3.71 -10.77 17.62
C SER A 70 2.77 -9.85 16.85
N GLU A 71 2.44 -8.71 17.45
CA GLU A 71 1.60 -7.68 16.85
C GLU A 71 2.20 -7.15 15.54
N HIS A 72 3.51 -6.91 15.50
CA HIS A 72 4.19 -6.47 14.27
C HIS A 72 4.04 -7.44 13.10
N VAL A 73 4.09 -8.75 13.36
CA VAL A 73 3.88 -9.77 12.33
C VAL A 73 2.42 -9.77 11.85
N ILE A 74 1.46 -9.59 12.75
CA ILE A 74 0.04 -9.53 12.41
C ILE A 74 -0.24 -8.30 11.54
N ASP A 75 0.27 -7.14 11.93
CA ASP A 75 0.11 -5.88 11.19
C ASP A 75 0.73 -5.96 9.79
N GLU A 76 1.88 -6.61 9.66
CA GLU A 76 2.53 -6.81 8.36
C GLU A 76 1.72 -7.75 7.45
N ILE A 77 1.17 -8.82 8.00
CA ILE A 77 0.31 -9.73 7.23
C ILE A 77 -0.98 -9.03 6.81
N ASP A 78 -1.59 -8.25 7.68
CA ASP A 78 -2.82 -7.48 7.37
C ASP A 78 -2.56 -6.50 6.23
N ARG A 79 -1.46 -5.76 6.29
CA ARG A 79 -1.03 -4.82 5.23
C ARG A 79 -0.79 -5.53 3.90
N ASN A 80 -0.05 -6.64 3.92
CA ASN A 80 0.23 -7.43 2.72
C ASN A 80 -1.05 -8.03 2.10
N LEU A 81 -2.01 -8.47 2.92
CA LEU A 81 -3.29 -8.95 2.44
C LEU A 81 -4.13 -7.82 1.81
N ALA A 82 -4.15 -6.65 2.43
CA ALA A 82 -4.85 -5.49 1.88
C ALA A 82 -4.27 -5.08 0.52
N ASP A 83 -2.95 -5.03 0.38
CA ASP A 83 -2.26 -4.74 -0.87
C ASP A 83 -2.55 -5.78 -1.95
N ALA A 84 -2.46 -7.07 -1.61
CA ALA A 84 -2.75 -8.15 -2.54
C ALA A 84 -4.21 -8.11 -3.04
N MET A 85 -5.17 -7.89 -2.15
CA MET A 85 -6.58 -7.74 -2.53
C MET A 85 -6.81 -6.51 -3.39
N GLY A 86 -6.15 -5.39 -3.08
CA GLY A 86 -6.19 -4.16 -3.87
C GLY A 86 -5.70 -4.40 -5.30
N VAL A 87 -4.54 -5.02 -5.46
CA VAL A 87 -3.95 -5.37 -6.77
C VAL A 87 -4.89 -6.25 -7.60
N VAL A 88 -5.43 -7.32 -6.99
CA VAL A 88 -6.36 -8.22 -7.67
C VAL A 88 -7.64 -7.48 -8.09
N SER A 89 -8.19 -6.65 -7.21
CA SER A 89 -9.39 -5.85 -7.52
C SER A 89 -9.15 -4.92 -8.71
N LEU A 90 -8.00 -4.23 -8.77
CA LEU A 90 -7.64 -3.36 -9.90
C LEU A 90 -7.52 -4.12 -11.22
N VAL A 91 -6.94 -5.34 -11.19
CA VAL A 91 -6.85 -6.17 -12.40
C VAL A 91 -8.25 -6.56 -12.90
N PHE A 92 -9.17 -6.91 -12.00
CA PHE A 92 -10.55 -7.23 -12.39
C PHE A 92 -11.30 -6.02 -12.96
N GLN A 93 -11.05 -4.82 -12.43
CA GLN A 93 -11.71 -3.60 -12.90
C GLN A 93 -11.19 -3.14 -14.26
N ASP A 94 -9.87 -3.13 -14.47
CA ASP A 94 -9.22 -2.51 -15.62
C ASP A 94 -8.83 -3.50 -16.73
N GLY A 95 -8.63 -4.76 -16.39
CA GLY A 95 -8.19 -5.80 -17.32
C GLY A 95 -6.81 -5.57 -17.93
N LYS A 96 -5.98 -4.68 -17.35
CA LYS A 96 -4.68 -4.30 -17.91
C LYS A 96 -3.56 -4.57 -16.92
N ILE A 97 -2.58 -5.34 -17.36
CA ILE A 97 -1.40 -5.69 -16.57
C ILE A 97 -0.12 -5.34 -17.33
N VAL A 98 0.94 -5.07 -16.59
CA VAL A 98 2.31 -4.86 -17.06
C VAL A 98 3.25 -5.78 -16.29
N THR A 99 4.47 -5.95 -16.79
CA THR A 99 5.48 -6.77 -16.10
C THR A 99 6.22 -5.94 -15.04
N GLY A 100 6.44 -6.56 -13.88
CA GLY A 100 7.20 -5.98 -12.77
C GLY A 100 8.71 -6.17 -12.91
N GLY A 101 9.43 -6.11 -11.78
CA GLY A 101 10.88 -6.28 -11.75
C GLY A 101 11.66 -5.16 -12.47
N GLY A 102 11.09 -3.96 -12.57
CA GLY A 102 11.70 -2.83 -13.28
C GLY A 102 11.64 -2.91 -14.81
N ALA A 103 10.99 -3.94 -15.38
CA ALA A 103 10.92 -4.12 -16.84
C ALA A 103 10.20 -2.96 -17.54
N THR A 104 9.06 -2.54 -17.01
CA THR A 104 8.25 -1.45 -17.55
C THR A 104 8.99 -0.11 -17.46
N GLU A 105 9.65 0.14 -16.35
CA GLU A 105 10.43 1.36 -16.09
C GLU A 105 11.60 1.49 -17.08
N ILE A 106 12.36 0.44 -17.30
CA ILE A 106 13.46 0.44 -18.27
C ILE A 106 12.95 0.67 -19.68
N GLU A 107 11.86 0.02 -20.09
CA GLU A 107 11.28 0.22 -21.43
C GLU A 107 10.81 1.68 -21.62
N LEU A 108 10.18 2.28 -20.59
CA LEU A 108 9.77 3.69 -20.61
C LEU A 108 10.98 4.62 -20.69
N ALA A 109 11.99 4.42 -19.84
CA ALA A 109 13.20 5.23 -19.84
C ALA A 109 13.94 5.20 -21.18
N LEU A 110 14.06 4.03 -21.81
CA LEU A 110 14.65 3.89 -23.13
C LEU A 110 13.84 4.60 -24.23
N LYS A 111 12.52 4.55 -24.17
CA LYS A 111 11.64 5.28 -25.12
C LYS A 111 11.77 6.78 -24.95
N LEU A 112 11.81 7.27 -23.70
CA LEU A 112 11.99 8.69 -23.40
C LEU A 112 13.33 9.20 -23.91
N ARG A 113 14.44 8.46 -23.70
CA ARG A 113 15.75 8.82 -24.22
C ARG A 113 15.82 8.84 -25.75
N LYS A 114 15.03 8.01 -26.44
CA LYS A 114 14.90 8.07 -27.90
C LYS A 114 14.05 9.24 -28.37
N TYR A 115 13.12 9.68 -27.54
CA TYR A 115 12.23 10.81 -27.83
C TYR A 115 12.90 12.15 -27.56
N ALA A 116 13.68 12.27 -26.49
CA ALA A 116 14.31 13.50 -26.03
C ALA A 116 15.07 14.28 -27.15
N PRO A 117 15.90 13.65 -28.00
CA PRO A 117 16.61 14.36 -29.09
C PRO A 117 15.68 14.92 -30.18
N ARG A 118 14.43 14.42 -30.28
CA ARG A 118 13.45 14.92 -31.25
C ARG A 118 12.84 16.25 -30.82
N VAL A 119 12.79 16.48 -29.52
CA VAL A 119 12.29 17.72 -28.92
C VAL A 119 13.37 18.78 -28.94
N GLY A 120 14.60 18.41 -28.54
CA GLY A 120 15.76 19.30 -28.48
C GLY A 120 15.66 20.34 -27.36
N GLY A 121 16.67 21.22 -27.30
CA GLY A 121 16.66 22.36 -26.39
C GLY A 121 16.73 21.99 -24.90
N ARG A 122 16.14 22.84 -24.06
CA ARG A 122 16.11 22.63 -22.58
C ARG A 122 15.16 21.51 -22.21
N GLU A 123 14.10 21.33 -22.96
CA GLU A 123 13.11 20.27 -22.78
C GLU A 123 13.73 18.88 -22.94
N GLN A 124 14.72 18.72 -23.80
CA GLN A 124 15.48 17.46 -23.92
C GLN A 124 16.11 17.07 -22.61
N MET A 125 16.76 18.01 -21.92
CA MET A 125 17.42 17.74 -20.63
C MET A 125 16.40 17.33 -19.55
N ALA A 126 15.23 17.96 -19.55
CA ALA A 126 14.15 17.60 -18.62
C ALA A 126 13.62 16.18 -18.89
N ILE A 127 13.44 15.80 -20.15
CA ILE A 127 13.00 14.45 -20.54
C ILE A 127 14.05 13.39 -20.16
N GLU A 128 15.35 13.70 -20.35
CA GLU A 128 16.43 12.80 -19.96
C GLU A 128 16.51 12.62 -18.43
N ALA A 129 16.37 13.72 -17.67
CA ALA A 129 16.29 13.67 -16.19
C ALA A 129 15.09 12.85 -15.71
N PHE A 130 13.93 13.01 -16.34
CA PHE A 130 12.74 12.23 -16.02
C PHE A 130 12.95 10.74 -16.35
N ALA A 131 13.58 10.42 -17.49
CA ALA A 131 13.94 9.05 -17.83
C ALA A 131 14.89 8.43 -16.81
N GLN A 132 15.84 9.20 -16.29
CA GLN A 132 16.73 8.75 -15.22
C GLN A 132 15.98 8.52 -13.91
N ALA A 133 15.04 9.39 -13.55
CA ALA A 133 14.22 9.25 -12.36
C ALA A 133 13.37 7.97 -12.37
N ILE A 134 12.82 7.57 -13.52
CA ILE A 134 12.08 6.30 -13.66
C ILE A 134 13.00 5.09 -13.39
N GLU A 135 14.25 5.14 -13.76
CA GLU A 135 15.22 4.05 -13.54
C GLU A 135 15.59 3.87 -12.06
N VAL A 136 15.20 4.78 -11.17
CA VAL A 136 15.40 4.60 -9.72
C VAL A 136 14.69 3.33 -9.23
N VAL A 137 13.56 2.93 -9.79
CA VAL A 137 12.84 1.71 -9.38
C VAL A 137 13.70 0.45 -9.54
N PRO A 138 14.22 0.11 -10.72
CA PRO A 138 15.12 -1.05 -10.88
C PRO A 138 16.46 -0.89 -10.14
N ILE A 139 16.95 0.34 -9.95
CA ILE A 139 18.15 0.63 -9.16
C ILE A 139 17.92 0.20 -7.70
N THR A 140 16.87 0.70 -7.09
CA THR A 140 16.52 0.37 -5.68
C THR A 140 16.23 -1.13 -5.50
N LEU A 141 15.64 -1.78 -6.50
CA LEU A 141 15.46 -3.24 -6.47
C LEU A 141 16.82 -3.97 -6.44
N ALA A 142 17.80 -3.50 -7.21
CA ALA A 142 19.14 -4.08 -7.22
C ALA A 142 19.87 -3.84 -5.88
N GLU A 143 19.79 -2.63 -5.34
CA GLU A 143 20.35 -2.27 -4.03
C GLU A 143 19.79 -3.14 -2.91
N ASN A 144 18.47 -3.26 -2.84
CA ASN A 144 17.78 -4.06 -1.83
C ASN A 144 18.09 -5.56 -1.96
N ALA A 145 18.41 -6.02 -3.16
CA ALA A 145 18.85 -7.39 -3.41
C ALA A 145 20.35 -7.60 -3.17
N GLY A 146 21.11 -6.56 -2.80
CA GLY A 146 22.56 -6.63 -2.58
C GLY A 146 23.36 -6.85 -3.86
N LEU A 147 22.84 -6.43 -5.01
CA LEU A 147 23.47 -6.60 -6.32
C LEU A 147 24.24 -5.35 -6.75
N ASP A 148 25.20 -5.53 -7.66
CA ASP A 148 25.82 -4.38 -8.32
C ASP A 148 24.79 -3.66 -9.21
N VAL A 149 24.56 -2.39 -8.89
CA VAL A 149 23.53 -1.55 -9.54
C VAL A 149 23.90 -1.27 -10.99
N ILE A 150 25.19 -1.01 -11.26
CA ILE A 150 25.64 -0.62 -12.60
C ILE A 150 25.53 -1.82 -13.54
N ASP A 151 26.02 -2.97 -13.13
CA ASP A 151 25.96 -4.20 -13.92
C ASP A 151 24.52 -4.64 -14.17
N THR A 152 23.66 -4.54 -13.14
CA THR A 152 22.23 -4.85 -13.24
C THR A 152 21.52 -3.93 -14.24
N LEU A 153 21.72 -2.61 -14.13
CA LEU A 153 21.09 -1.63 -15.00
C LEU A 153 21.57 -1.80 -16.46
N MET A 154 22.86 -2.02 -16.66
CA MET A 154 23.42 -2.30 -17.99
C MET A 154 22.88 -3.60 -18.59
N GLY A 155 22.73 -4.63 -17.77
CA GLY A 155 22.10 -5.91 -18.15
C GLY A 155 20.65 -5.73 -18.60
N LEU A 156 19.86 -4.98 -17.84
CA LEU A 156 18.48 -4.65 -18.16
C LEU A 156 18.36 -3.86 -19.46
N ARG A 157 19.11 -2.77 -19.61
CA ARG A 157 19.12 -1.95 -20.84
C ARG A 157 19.53 -2.78 -22.07
N LYS A 158 20.53 -3.65 -21.91
CA LYS A 158 20.98 -4.57 -22.97
C LYS A 158 19.88 -5.54 -23.40
N ALA A 159 19.11 -6.09 -22.45
CA ALA A 159 18.02 -7.02 -22.76
C ALA A 159 16.89 -6.34 -23.55
N HIS A 160 16.64 -5.05 -23.31
CA HIS A 160 15.61 -4.27 -24.00
C HIS A 160 16.05 -3.69 -25.36
N THR A 161 17.36 -3.63 -25.66
CA THR A 161 17.88 -2.97 -26.88
C THR A 161 18.33 -3.94 -27.97
N LYS A 162 18.63 -5.21 -27.65
CA LYS A 162 19.16 -6.19 -28.62
C LYS A 162 18.12 -6.64 -29.65
N LYS A 163 18.61 -7.15 -30.80
CA LYS A 163 17.83 -7.96 -31.76
C LYS A 163 17.26 -9.16 -30.99
N GLY A 164 15.93 -9.33 -30.97
CA GLY A 164 15.23 -10.28 -30.08
C GLY A 164 14.85 -9.68 -28.72
N ARG A 165 14.76 -8.36 -28.69
CA ARG A 165 14.37 -7.54 -27.55
C ARG A 165 13.26 -8.19 -26.73
N ASN A 166 13.50 -8.33 -25.43
CA ASN A 166 12.52 -8.81 -24.48
C ASN A 166 11.99 -7.64 -23.64
N GLN A 167 10.84 -7.08 -24.05
CA GLN A 167 10.18 -5.99 -23.32
C GLN A 167 9.69 -6.39 -21.91
N HIS A 168 9.73 -7.68 -21.61
CA HIS A 168 9.37 -8.23 -20.31
C HIS A 168 10.59 -8.60 -19.46
N ALA A 169 11.79 -8.20 -19.90
CA ALA A 169 13.02 -8.45 -19.15
C ALA A 169 13.07 -7.56 -17.91
N GLY A 170 13.10 -8.14 -16.74
CA GLY A 170 13.22 -7.46 -15.45
C GLY A 170 14.19 -8.17 -14.53
N LEU A 171 14.44 -7.58 -13.39
CA LEU A 171 15.30 -8.12 -12.36
C LEU A 171 14.53 -9.13 -11.49
N ASP A 172 15.03 -10.35 -11.42
CA ASP A 172 14.63 -11.31 -10.41
C ASP A 172 15.52 -11.12 -9.16
N ALA A 173 14.99 -10.46 -8.16
CA ALA A 173 15.72 -10.11 -6.93
C ALA A 173 16.20 -11.35 -6.15
N PHE A 174 15.54 -12.50 -6.28
CA PHE A 174 15.95 -13.74 -5.59
C PHE A 174 17.15 -14.41 -6.26
N THR A 175 17.25 -14.34 -7.58
CA THR A 175 18.33 -15.00 -8.33
C THR A 175 19.42 -14.02 -8.79
N GLY A 176 19.19 -12.73 -8.67
CA GLY A 176 20.10 -11.68 -9.15
C GLY A 176 20.24 -11.62 -10.69
N LYS A 177 19.30 -12.23 -11.43
CA LYS A 177 19.42 -12.33 -12.89
C LYS A 177 18.35 -11.54 -13.62
N VAL A 178 18.71 -11.03 -14.79
CA VAL A 178 17.75 -10.43 -15.73
C VAL A 178 17.03 -11.55 -16.48
N VAL A 179 15.74 -11.70 -16.22
CA VAL A 179 14.90 -12.76 -16.75
C VAL A 179 13.58 -12.21 -17.32
N ASN A 180 12.84 -13.05 -18.03
CA ASN A 180 11.50 -12.68 -18.50
C ASN A 180 10.51 -12.74 -17.32
N MET A 181 10.10 -11.58 -16.82
CA MET A 181 9.20 -11.46 -15.66
C MET A 181 7.78 -11.98 -15.95
N LYS A 182 7.35 -11.95 -17.22
CA LYS A 182 6.07 -12.55 -17.58
C LYS A 182 6.06 -14.07 -17.38
N SER A 183 7.16 -14.76 -17.69
CA SER A 183 7.28 -16.19 -17.45
C SER A 183 7.45 -16.56 -15.96
N ARG A 184 7.81 -15.58 -15.14
CA ARG A 184 7.89 -15.71 -13.68
C ARG A 184 6.59 -15.32 -12.97
N ASN A 185 5.54 -14.95 -13.72
CA ASN A 185 4.27 -14.44 -13.20
C ASN A 185 4.41 -13.19 -12.30
N VAL A 186 5.48 -12.42 -12.50
CA VAL A 186 5.65 -11.13 -11.82
C VAL A 186 5.00 -10.05 -12.66
N VAL A 187 3.77 -9.74 -12.31
CA VAL A 187 2.92 -8.79 -13.03
C VAL A 187 2.28 -7.80 -12.06
N GLU A 188 1.97 -6.62 -12.55
CA GLU A 188 1.37 -5.53 -11.81
C GLU A 188 0.22 -4.91 -12.59
N PRO A 189 -0.82 -4.35 -11.95
CA PRO A 189 -1.83 -3.58 -12.65
C PRO A 189 -1.23 -2.35 -13.31
N LEU A 190 -1.64 -2.05 -14.54
CA LEU A 190 -1.17 -0.84 -15.23
C LEU A 190 -1.48 0.44 -14.44
N ARG A 191 -2.63 0.49 -13.76
CA ARG A 191 -3.07 1.65 -12.97
C ARG A 191 -2.07 2.02 -11.87
N VAL A 192 -1.44 1.05 -11.22
CA VAL A 192 -0.41 1.29 -10.19
C VAL A 192 0.74 2.11 -10.76
N LYS A 193 1.26 1.73 -11.95
CA LYS A 193 2.35 2.46 -12.61
C LYS A 193 1.93 3.85 -13.09
N THR A 194 0.76 3.96 -13.71
CA THR A 194 0.27 5.26 -14.21
C THR A 194 0.01 6.22 -13.06
N GLN A 195 -0.58 5.75 -11.96
CA GLN A 195 -0.85 6.57 -10.78
C GLN A 195 0.46 7.00 -10.10
N ALA A 196 1.41 6.09 -9.94
CA ALA A 196 2.71 6.41 -9.34
C ALA A 196 3.45 7.50 -10.12
N LEU A 197 3.50 7.39 -11.47
CA LEU A 197 4.13 8.39 -12.33
C LEU A 197 3.40 9.73 -12.28
N SER A 198 2.07 9.73 -12.32
CA SER A 198 1.26 10.96 -12.25
C SER A 198 1.48 11.68 -10.93
N SER A 199 1.30 10.97 -9.81
CA SER A 199 1.44 11.56 -8.48
C SER A 199 2.86 12.08 -8.21
N ALA A 200 3.88 11.33 -8.63
CA ALA A 200 5.28 11.76 -8.50
C ALA A 200 5.57 13.02 -9.33
N THR A 201 5.01 13.10 -10.54
CA THR A 201 5.16 14.26 -11.42
C THR A 201 4.47 15.49 -10.83
N ASP A 202 3.26 15.32 -10.30
CA ASP A 202 2.50 16.41 -9.69
C ASP A 202 3.24 16.98 -8.47
N VAL A 203 3.76 16.12 -7.59
CA VAL A 203 4.55 16.53 -6.42
C VAL A 203 5.85 17.21 -6.83
N ALA A 204 6.59 16.64 -7.79
CA ALA A 204 7.82 17.24 -8.29
C ALA A 204 7.56 18.62 -8.92
N THR A 205 6.47 18.75 -9.69
CA THR A 205 6.07 20.04 -10.27
C THR A 205 5.69 21.07 -9.21
N MET A 206 5.01 20.64 -8.13
CA MET A 206 4.73 21.53 -7.00
C MET A 206 6.00 22.03 -6.34
N ILE A 207 6.96 21.15 -6.08
CA ILE A 207 8.25 21.52 -5.46
C ILE A 207 9.03 22.49 -6.36
N LEU A 208 9.07 22.22 -7.67
CA LEU A 208 9.77 23.07 -8.64
C LEU A 208 9.16 24.47 -8.80
N ARG A 209 7.91 24.68 -8.38
CA ARG A 209 7.24 25.99 -8.40
C ARG A 209 7.51 26.83 -7.14
N ILE A 210 8.23 26.29 -6.16
CA ILE A 210 8.56 27.02 -4.93
C ILE A 210 9.73 27.95 -5.24
N ASP A 211 9.49 29.27 -5.14
CA ASP A 211 10.50 30.30 -5.40
C ASP A 211 11.28 30.63 -4.13
N ASP A 212 10.63 30.58 -2.95
CA ASP A 212 11.26 30.93 -1.68
C ASP A 212 10.66 30.11 -0.51
N VAL A 213 11.48 29.83 0.50
CA VAL A 213 11.07 29.14 1.73
C VAL A 213 11.41 30.00 2.94
N ILE A 214 10.39 30.55 3.59
CA ILE A 214 10.51 31.31 4.81
C ILE A 214 10.31 30.40 6.01
N ALA A 215 11.40 30.10 6.74
CA ALA A 215 11.32 29.39 8.01
C ALA A 215 10.99 30.38 9.13
N SER A 216 9.82 30.29 9.76
CA SER A 216 9.53 30.99 11.01
C SER A 216 9.89 30.11 12.20
N LYS A 217 10.64 30.69 13.19
CA LYS A 217 10.73 30.05 14.50
C LYS A 217 9.33 30.02 15.12
N GLN A 218 8.96 28.87 15.61
CA GLN A 218 7.78 28.77 16.48
C GLN A 218 7.98 29.76 17.63
N PRO A 219 7.00 30.64 17.94
CA PRO A 219 7.13 31.49 19.13
C PRO A 219 7.32 30.54 20.31
N GLU A 220 8.40 30.78 21.07
CA GLU A 220 8.55 30.16 22.38
C GLU A 220 7.28 30.52 23.15
N GLY A 221 6.48 29.49 23.51
CA GLY A 221 5.34 29.73 24.37
C GLY A 221 5.79 30.45 25.63
N PRO A 222 4.93 31.26 26.26
CA PRO A 222 5.31 31.96 27.49
C PRO A 222 5.91 30.94 28.44
N ALA A 223 7.13 31.20 28.89
CA ALA A 223 7.76 30.41 29.93
C ALA A 223 6.75 30.27 31.04
N SER A 224 6.39 29.08 31.39
CA SER A 224 5.64 28.82 32.61
C SER A 224 6.56 29.26 33.74
N ASP A 225 6.36 30.49 34.24
CA ASP A 225 6.95 30.92 35.50
C ASP A 225 6.60 29.81 36.51
N GLY A 226 7.63 29.09 36.91
CA GLY A 226 7.53 28.10 37.96
C GLY A 226 6.98 28.83 39.22
N ASP A 227 5.84 28.36 39.64
CA ASP A 227 5.31 28.67 40.96
C ASP A 227 6.23 28.02 42.02
N ASP A 228 7.34 28.70 42.33
CA ASP A 228 8.14 28.48 43.52
C ASP A 228 7.48 29.21 44.69
N GLY A 229 6.53 28.57 45.29
CA GLY A 229 5.93 29.16 46.47
C GLY A 229 5.05 28.24 47.28
N MET A 230 5.64 27.42 48.13
CA MET A 230 5.08 27.07 49.44
C MET A 230 6.13 26.27 50.22
N GLY A 231 6.93 26.95 51.06
CA GLY A 231 6.68 27.10 52.44
C GLY A 231 6.97 25.82 53.21
N GLY A 232 8.28 25.60 53.54
CA GLY A 232 8.68 24.59 54.51
C GLY A 232 8.06 24.89 55.87
N MET A 233 7.40 23.91 56.43
CA MET A 233 7.02 23.83 57.85
C MET A 233 8.19 23.18 58.61
N PRO A 234 8.70 23.76 59.74
CA PRO A 234 9.78 23.16 60.50
C PRO A 234 9.22 21.99 61.35
N PRO A 235 10.02 20.95 61.60
CA PRO A 235 9.65 19.88 62.51
C PRO A 235 10.05 20.32 63.94
N GLY A 236 9.07 20.38 64.83
CA GLY A 236 9.36 20.58 66.24
C GLY A 236 8.12 20.68 67.11
N MET A 237 8.03 19.74 68.06
CA MET A 237 7.28 19.69 69.32
C MET A 237 5.91 18.99 69.31
N MET A 238 6.02 17.93 69.94
CA MET A 238 5.33 17.09 70.91
C MET A 238 4.77 15.81 70.34
#